data_50b4f5aa2f6fb9c1eef9b564dc2071d9
#
_entry.id   50b4f5aa2f6fb9c1eef9b564dc2071d9
#
_cell.length_a   1.000
_cell.length_b   1.000
_cell.length_c   1.000
_cell.angle_alpha   90.00
_cell.angle_beta   90.00
_cell.angle_gamma   90.00
#
_symmetry.space_group_name_H-M   'P 1'
#
loop_
_entity.id
_entity.type
_entity.pdbx_description
1 polymer ?
#
loop_
_entity_poly.entity_id
_entity_poly.type
_entity_poly.pdbx_seq_one_letter_code
_entity_poly.pdbx_strand_id
1 'polypeptide(L)'
;MPTDKSIIDAYNKHARAYSKRQRDNSNIYRVYLERPAIFGNLPKLQEKDVLCLGCGSGEEMEHIKSLGAKKVIGIDISEKLIEIAKESYPNFDFRVMDAENLDFPKEFFDLVFSSLTMHYLESWLKTLKSVNRVLKRDGIFIFSVTHPFFSAIQKKEDEQIKSRIFGYKDIKNTADIEIYGDYLNSYRLDAFVSKELTVSNYHRPLSIIIKEFIESGFELIDLVEPKAQDESKDKYYKFWAIHQKIPEFMIFKLKKKGQ
;
A
#
# COMPACT_ATOMS: atom_id res chain seq x y z
N MET A 1 -7.55 -16.03 -5.61
CA MET A 1 -8.96 -15.62 -5.86
C MET A 1 -8.93 -14.19 -6.34
N PRO A 2 -9.89 -13.73 -7.13
CA PRO A 2 -9.94 -12.30 -7.51
C PRO A 2 -10.10 -11.45 -6.26
N THR A 3 -9.74 -10.16 -6.36
CA THR A 3 -9.92 -9.19 -5.26
C THR A 3 -11.32 -9.32 -4.65
N ASP A 4 -11.40 -9.33 -3.33
CA ASP A 4 -12.66 -9.50 -2.59
C ASP A 4 -13.71 -8.48 -3.05
N LYS A 5 -14.85 -8.98 -3.53
CA LYS A 5 -15.94 -8.14 -4.05
C LYS A 5 -16.42 -7.13 -3.01
N SER A 6 -16.38 -7.45 -1.72
CA SER A 6 -16.77 -6.53 -0.66
C SER A 6 -15.89 -5.28 -0.60
N ILE A 7 -14.62 -5.40 -0.97
CA ILE A 7 -13.67 -4.27 -1.05
C ILE A 7 -14.03 -3.38 -2.23
N ILE A 8 -14.32 -3.99 -3.40
CA ILE A 8 -14.73 -3.26 -4.61
C ILE A 8 -16.03 -2.47 -4.34
N ASP A 9 -17.03 -3.13 -3.77
CA ASP A 9 -18.31 -2.52 -3.45
C ASP A 9 -18.18 -1.37 -2.44
N ALA A 10 -17.31 -1.53 -1.42
CA ALA A 10 -17.03 -0.51 -0.43
C ALA A 10 -16.37 0.73 -1.05
N TYR A 11 -15.34 0.55 -1.89
CA TYR A 11 -14.69 1.66 -2.60
C TYR A 11 -15.62 2.33 -3.61
N ASN A 12 -16.42 1.57 -4.37
CA ASN A 12 -17.41 2.14 -5.28
C ASN A 12 -18.44 2.99 -4.53
N LYS A 13 -18.96 2.49 -3.41
CA LYS A 13 -19.95 3.21 -2.57
C LYS A 13 -19.40 4.52 -2.02
N HIS A 14 -18.14 4.54 -1.59
CA HIS A 14 -17.53 5.69 -0.90
C HIS A 14 -16.54 6.48 -1.77
N ALA A 15 -16.50 6.25 -3.10
CA ALA A 15 -15.52 6.79 -4.02
C ALA A 15 -15.34 8.31 -3.93
N ARG A 16 -16.44 9.08 -3.88
CA ARG A 16 -16.39 10.56 -3.80
C ARG A 16 -15.79 11.05 -2.48
N ALA A 17 -16.20 10.46 -1.35
CA ALA A 17 -15.67 10.83 -0.03
C ALA A 17 -14.18 10.47 0.07
N TYR A 18 -13.79 9.30 -0.43
CA TYR A 18 -12.40 8.86 -0.52
C TYR A 18 -11.57 9.83 -1.35
N SER A 19 -11.99 10.13 -2.59
CA SER A 19 -11.27 11.05 -3.50
C SER A 19 -11.12 12.45 -2.90
N LYS A 20 -12.18 13.01 -2.29
CA LYS A 20 -12.09 14.29 -1.59
C LYS A 20 -10.99 14.27 -0.52
N ARG A 21 -10.95 13.23 0.33
CA ARG A 21 -9.93 13.07 1.37
C ARG A 21 -8.50 12.91 0.83
N GLN A 22 -8.34 12.34 -0.36
CA GLN A 22 -7.03 12.24 -1.01
C GLN A 22 -6.54 13.63 -1.48
N ARG A 23 -7.44 14.47 -1.96
CA ARG A 23 -7.12 15.80 -2.51
C ARG A 23 -6.96 16.91 -1.47
N ASP A 24 -7.73 16.87 -0.39
CA ASP A 24 -7.68 17.92 0.66
C ASP A 24 -6.53 17.72 1.67
N ASN A 25 -5.69 16.72 1.46
CA ASN A 25 -4.55 16.38 2.31
C ASN A 25 -4.94 16.17 3.80
N SER A 26 -6.18 15.81 4.08
CA SER A 26 -6.64 15.56 5.45
C SER A 26 -6.11 14.25 6.04
N ASN A 27 -5.56 13.37 5.21
CA ASN A 27 -4.95 12.13 5.67
C ASN A 27 -3.48 12.34 6.07
N ILE A 28 -3.24 12.67 7.35
CA ILE A 28 -1.90 12.95 7.87
C ILE A 28 -0.91 11.79 7.70
N TYR A 29 -1.38 10.53 7.71
CA TYR A 29 -0.55 9.35 7.48
C TYR A 29 0.02 9.33 6.06
N ARG A 30 -0.75 9.76 5.08
CA ARG A 30 -0.26 9.89 3.70
C ARG A 30 0.61 11.12 3.50
N VAL A 31 0.20 12.25 4.08
CA VAL A 31 0.88 13.54 3.87
C VAL A 31 2.26 13.58 4.52
N TYR A 32 2.39 13.06 5.76
CA TYR A 32 3.61 13.21 6.55
C TYR A 32 4.38 11.90 6.79
N LEU A 33 3.94 10.78 6.22
CA LEU A 33 4.59 9.50 6.46
C LEU A 33 4.79 8.72 5.16
N GLU A 34 3.73 8.26 4.50
CA GLU A 34 3.80 7.33 3.38
C GLU A 34 4.25 8.01 2.06
N ARG A 35 3.52 9.08 1.61
CA ARG A 35 3.80 9.75 0.33
C ARG A 35 5.21 10.32 0.23
N PRO A 36 5.72 11.07 1.22
CA PRO A 36 7.08 11.58 1.14
C PRO A 36 8.12 10.47 1.00
N ALA A 37 7.90 9.37 1.71
CA ALA A 37 8.82 8.26 1.69
C ALA A 37 8.78 7.49 0.36
N ILE A 38 7.60 7.13 -0.16
CA ILE A 38 7.52 6.38 -1.43
C ILE A 38 8.00 7.24 -2.61
N PHE A 39 7.69 8.53 -2.64
CA PHE A 39 8.15 9.43 -3.70
C PHE A 39 9.64 9.70 -3.61
N GLY A 40 10.21 9.86 -2.40
CA GLY A 40 11.65 10.02 -2.20
C GLY A 40 12.48 8.80 -2.62
N ASN A 41 11.84 7.63 -2.77
CA ASN A 41 12.48 6.39 -3.20
C ASN A 41 12.24 6.04 -4.68
N LEU A 42 11.55 6.90 -5.43
CA LEU A 42 11.35 6.70 -6.87
C LEU A 42 12.70 6.73 -7.61
N PRO A 43 12.91 5.87 -8.61
CA PRO A 43 14.05 6.02 -9.52
C PRO A 43 13.87 7.27 -10.41
N LYS A 44 14.89 7.61 -11.19
CA LYS A 44 14.75 8.64 -12.23
C LYS A 44 13.68 8.22 -13.24
N LEU A 45 12.67 9.10 -13.45
CA LEU A 45 11.51 8.81 -14.29
C LEU A 45 11.58 9.43 -15.69
N GLN A 46 12.65 10.20 -15.99
CA GLN A 46 12.82 10.84 -17.31
C GLN A 46 12.67 9.81 -18.42
N GLU A 47 11.75 10.07 -19.37
CA GLU A 47 11.42 9.21 -20.53
C GLU A 47 10.97 7.78 -20.19
N LYS A 48 10.47 7.53 -18.97
CA LYS A 48 10.00 6.22 -18.51
C LYS A 48 8.51 6.00 -18.75
N ASP A 49 8.13 4.77 -19.10
CA ASP A 49 6.74 4.31 -19.14
C ASP A 49 6.37 3.75 -17.74
N VAL A 50 5.35 4.32 -17.13
CA VAL A 50 4.95 4.01 -15.74
C VAL A 50 3.51 3.48 -15.68
N LEU A 51 3.30 2.39 -14.93
CA LEU A 51 2.00 1.90 -14.53
C LEU A 51 1.75 2.26 -13.05
N CYS A 52 0.65 2.95 -12.77
CA CYS A 52 0.13 3.17 -11.42
C CYS A 52 -0.94 2.11 -11.13
N LEU A 53 -0.61 1.12 -10.30
CA LEU A 53 -1.46 0.01 -9.92
C LEU A 53 -2.25 0.34 -8.65
N GLY A 54 -3.58 0.24 -8.70
CA GLY A 54 -4.46 0.74 -7.63
C GLY A 54 -4.42 2.27 -7.55
N CYS A 55 -4.53 2.95 -8.69
CA CYS A 55 -4.36 4.40 -8.79
C CYS A 55 -5.47 5.22 -8.08
N GLY A 56 -6.54 4.58 -7.64
CA GLY A 56 -7.67 5.28 -7.02
C GLY A 56 -8.24 6.37 -7.93
N SER A 57 -8.38 7.56 -7.39
CA SER A 57 -8.84 8.75 -8.11
C SER A 57 -7.73 9.56 -8.80
N GLY A 58 -6.50 9.03 -8.89
CA GLY A 58 -5.44 9.48 -9.80
C GLY A 58 -4.45 10.51 -9.24
N GLU A 59 -4.52 10.85 -7.96
CA GLU A 59 -3.76 11.97 -7.37
C GLU A 59 -2.23 11.83 -7.48
N GLU A 60 -1.68 10.62 -7.43
CA GLU A 60 -0.24 10.40 -7.54
C GLU A 60 0.30 10.53 -8.97
N MET A 61 -0.58 10.41 -9.98
CA MET A 61 -0.13 10.36 -11.39
C MET A 61 0.43 11.70 -11.87
N GLU A 62 -0.11 12.83 -11.41
CA GLU A 62 0.44 14.15 -11.73
C GLU A 62 1.86 14.31 -11.19
N HIS A 63 2.10 13.88 -9.95
CA HIS A 63 3.44 13.93 -9.38
C HIS A 63 4.43 13.06 -10.17
N ILE A 64 4.06 11.83 -10.50
CA ILE A 64 4.90 10.92 -11.31
C ILE A 64 5.17 11.54 -12.70
N LYS A 65 4.18 12.17 -13.31
CA LYS A 65 4.33 12.86 -14.60
C LYS A 65 5.27 14.07 -14.50
N SER A 66 5.18 14.85 -13.40
CA SER A 66 6.04 16.02 -13.18
C SER A 66 7.52 15.64 -13.00
N LEU A 67 7.83 14.41 -12.62
CA LEU A 67 9.18 13.85 -12.55
C LEU A 67 9.76 13.43 -13.92
N GLY A 68 9.06 13.75 -15.03
CA GLY A 68 9.53 13.53 -16.39
C GLY A 68 9.11 12.20 -17.01
N ALA A 69 8.19 11.44 -16.41
CA ALA A 69 7.69 10.20 -17.00
C ALA A 69 7.10 10.47 -18.39
N LYS A 70 7.50 9.63 -19.38
CA LYS A 70 7.02 9.74 -20.76
C LYS A 70 5.53 9.42 -20.84
N LYS A 71 5.13 8.30 -20.28
CA LYS A 71 3.75 7.83 -20.23
C LYS A 71 3.43 7.38 -18.80
N VAL A 72 2.23 7.72 -18.34
CA VAL A 72 1.69 7.25 -17.05
C VAL A 72 0.30 6.70 -17.33
N ILE A 73 0.08 5.43 -16.98
CA ILE A 73 -1.22 4.76 -17.07
C ILE A 73 -1.65 4.40 -15.66
N GLY A 74 -2.91 4.69 -15.32
CA GLY A 74 -3.51 4.31 -14.03
C GLY A 74 -4.51 3.17 -14.18
N ILE A 75 -4.43 2.18 -13.30
CA ILE A 75 -5.45 1.13 -13.21
C ILE A 75 -5.99 1.04 -11.78
N ASP A 76 -7.26 0.78 -11.67
CA ASP A 76 -7.94 0.46 -10.42
C ASP A 76 -9.09 -0.50 -10.70
N ILE A 77 -9.46 -1.32 -9.71
CA ILE A 77 -10.58 -2.25 -9.84
C ILE A 77 -11.93 -1.56 -9.60
N SER A 78 -11.95 -0.40 -8.94
CA SER A 78 -13.14 0.39 -8.68
C SER A 78 -13.52 1.24 -9.89
N GLU A 79 -14.62 0.88 -10.54
CA GLU A 79 -15.17 1.67 -11.65
C GLU A 79 -15.45 3.13 -11.27
N LYS A 80 -15.98 3.34 -10.04
CA LYS A 80 -16.32 4.69 -9.57
C LYS A 80 -15.11 5.56 -9.29
N LEU A 81 -14.00 4.98 -8.82
CA LEU A 81 -12.76 5.73 -8.67
C LEU A 81 -12.17 6.09 -10.03
N ILE A 82 -12.21 5.18 -11.01
CA ILE A 82 -11.75 5.44 -12.38
C ILE A 82 -12.61 6.50 -13.07
N GLU A 83 -13.94 6.51 -12.89
CA GLU A 83 -14.80 7.59 -13.37
C GLU A 83 -14.34 8.96 -12.84
N ILE A 84 -14.13 9.07 -11.50
CA ILE A 84 -13.66 10.29 -10.86
C ILE A 84 -12.26 10.68 -11.34
N ALA A 85 -11.36 9.70 -11.52
CA ALA A 85 -10.01 9.95 -12.02
C ALA A 85 -10.03 10.56 -13.44
N LYS A 86 -10.84 10.01 -14.35
CA LYS A 86 -11.02 10.53 -15.71
C LYS A 86 -11.61 11.95 -15.74
N GLU A 87 -12.57 12.23 -14.86
CA GLU A 87 -13.15 13.57 -14.71
C GLU A 87 -12.13 14.58 -14.19
N SER A 88 -11.32 14.17 -13.20
CA SER A 88 -10.37 15.06 -12.52
C SER A 88 -9.08 15.28 -13.31
N TYR A 89 -8.66 14.28 -14.07
CA TYR A 89 -7.37 14.24 -14.78
C TYR A 89 -7.53 13.74 -16.22
N PRO A 90 -8.24 14.44 -17.10
CA PRO A 90 -8.65 13.97 -18.44
C PRO A 90 -7.48 13.68 -19.39
N ASN A 91 -6.29 14.17 -19.08
CA ASN A 91 -5.08 13.97 -19.89
C ASN A 91 -4.33 12.66 -19.61
N PHE A 92 -4.81 11.84 -18.65
CA PHE A 92 -4.20 10.56 -18.32
C PHE A 92 -5.03 9.38 -18.83
N ASP A 93 -4.38 8.25 -19.07
CA ASP A 93 -5.02 6.98 -19.44
C ASP A 93 -5.40 6.22 -18.15
N PHE A 94 -6.69 6.13 -17.86
CA PHE A 94 -7.25 5.39 -16.72
C PHE A 94 -8.09 4.22 -17.18
N ARG A 95 -7.86 3.04 -16.58
CA ARG A 95 -8.58 1.81 -16.96
C ARG A 95 -9.09 1.07 -15.72
N VAL A 96 -10.30 0.53 -15.80
CA VAL A 96 -10.78 -0.45 -14.83
C VAL A 96 -10.07 -1.77 -15.13
N MET A 97 -9.29 -2.27 -14.18
CA MET A 97 -8.49 -3.49 -14.38
C MET A 97 -8.10 -4.12 -13.04
N ASP A 98 -8.13 -5.46 -12.99
CA ASP A 98 -7.64 -6.22 -11.85
C ASP A 98 -6.11 -6.37 -11.92
N ALA A 99 -5.44 -6.07 -10.80
CA ALA A 99 -4.00 -6.20 -10.66
C ALA A 99 -3.48 -7.64 -10.83
N GLU A 100 -4.32 -8.64 -10.57
CA GLU A 100 -3.98 -10.05 -10.78
C GLU A 100 -3.91 -10.42 -12.28
N ASN A 101 -4.54 -9.63 -13.17
CA ASN A 101 -4.63 -9.92 -14.59
C ASN A 101 -4.41 -8.66 -15.43
N LEU A 102 -3.16 -8.21 -15.53
CA LEU A 102 -2.79 -7.02 -16.29
C LEU A 102 -2.86 -7.27 -17.81
N ASP A 103 -3.80 -6.62 -18.49
CA ASP A 103 -3.94 -6.68 -19.96
C ASP A 103 -3.03 -5.63 -20.64
N PHE A 104 -1.72 -5.89 -20.56
CA PHE A 104 -0.67 -5.14 -21.24
C PHE A 104 0.34 -6.09 -21.89
N PRO A 105 1.06 -5.65 -22.93
CA PRO A 105 2.15 -6.43 -23.52
C PRO A 105 3.22 -6.81 -22.49
N LYS A 106 3.95 -7.90 -22.76
CA LYS A 106 5.17 -8.20 -22.00
C LYS A 106 6.18 -7.06 -22.16
N GLU A 107 6.91 -6.79 -21.08
CA GLU A 107 8.06 -5.86 -21.10
C GLU A 107 7.70 -4.46 -21.62
N PHE A 108 6.56 -3.95 -21.17
CA PHE A 108 6.03 -2.66 -21.59
C PHE A 108 6.45 -1.50 -20.68
N PHE A 109 6.46 -1.70 -19.36
CA PHE A 109 6.71 -0.65 -18.37
C PHE A 109 8.14 -0.68 -17.83
N ASP A 110 8.71 0.50 -17.60
CA ASP A 110 9.98 0.67 -16.88
C ASP A 110 9.77 0.61 -15.38
N LEU A 111 8.63 1.14 -14.92
CA LEU A 111 8.23 1.19 -13.50
C LEU A 111 6.77 0.76 -13.34
N VAL A 112 6.51 -0.05 -12.33
CA VAL A 112 5.18 -0.17 -11.73
C VAL A 112 5.23 0.48 -10.36
N PHE A 113 4.27 1.36 -10.08
CA PHE A 113 4.11 2.08 -8.83
C PHE A 113 2.79 1.70 -8.18
N SER A 114 2.77 1.47 -6.86
CA SER A 114 1.53 1.19 -6.14
C SER A 114 1.59 1.72 -4.71
N SER A 115 0.64 2.57 -4.36
CA SER A 115 0.54 3.15 -3.02
C SER A 115 -0.64 2.53 -2.28
N LEU A 116 -0.35 1.84 -1.17
CA LEU A 116 -1.33 1.30 -0.22
C LEU A 116 -2.44 0.43 -0.87
N THR A 117 -2.07 -0.44 -1.80
CA THR A 117 -3.02 -1.31 -2.53
C THR A 117 -2.79 -2.80 -2.25
N MET A 118 -1.54 -3.26 -2.24
CA MET A 118 -1.21 -4.69 -2.18
C MET A 118 -1.75 -5.40 -0.93
N HIS A 119 -1.94 -4.71 0.18
CA HIS A 119 -2.45 -5.31 1.42
C HIS A 119 -3.94 -5.71 1.37
N TYR A 120 -4.67 -5.31 0.32
CA TYR A 120 -6.04 -5.77 0.06
C TYR A 120 -6.10 -7.14 -0.61
N LEU A 121 -5.00 -7.66 -1.11
CA LEU A 121 -4.94 -8.95 -1.80
C LEU A 121 -4.64 -10.07 -0.81
N GLU A 122 -5.39 -11.17 -0.89
CA GLU A 122 -5.18 -12.37 -0.06
C GLU A 122 -3.82 -13.03 -0.33
N SER A 123 -3.35 -13.05 -1.57
CA SER A 123 -2.01 -13.49 -1.98
C SER A 123 -1.46 -12.51 -3.00
N TRP A 124 -0.18 -12.19 -2.87
CA TRP A 124 0.47 -11.29 -3.83
C TRP A 124 1.03 -12.01 -5.05
N LEU A 125 1.17 -13.32 -4.99
CA LEU A 125 1.90 -14.11 -5.98
C LEU A 125 1.38 -13.92 -7.42
N LYS A 126 0.05 -13.87 -7.62
CA LYS A 126 -0.52 -13.64 -8.95
C LYS A 126 -0.25 -12.23 -9.46
N THR A 127 -0.49 -11.23 -8.61
CA THR A 127 -0.21 -9.83 -8.96
C THR A 127 1.27 -9.62 -9.23
N LEU A 128 2.16 -10.17 -8.40
CA LEU A 128 3.60 -10.11 -8.60
C LEU A 128 4.02 -10.74 -9.95
N LYS A 129 3.48 -11.92 -10.29
CA LYS A 129 3.73 -12.55 -11.60
C LYS A 129 3.20 -11.71 -12.76
N SER A 130 2.02 -11.10 -12.61
CA SER A 130 1.44 -10.22 -13.60
C SER A 130 2.27 -8.97 -13.80
N VAL A 131 2.72 -8.35 -12.71
CA VAL A 131 3.63 -7.19 -12.73
C VAL A 131 4.99 -7.56 -13.33
N ASN A 132 5.58 -8.70 -12.95
CA ASN A 132 6.85 -9.16 -13.51
C ASN A 132 6.77 -9.33 -15.03
N ARG A 133 5.66 -9.88 -15.55
CA ARG A 133 5.44 -10.07 -16.98
C ARG A 133 5.42 -8.74 -17.76
N VAL A 134 4.77 -7.71 -17.22
CA VAL A 134 4.63 -6.42 -17.91
C VAL A 134 5.81 -5.48 -17.71
N LEU A 135 6.66 -5.71 -16.71
CA LEU A 135 7.90 -4.97 -16.52
C LEU A 135 8.93 -5.34 -17.56
N LYS A 136 9.60 -4.32 -18.12
CA LYS A 136 10.80 -4.47 -18.94
C LYS A 136 11.90 -5.20 -18.17
N ARG A 137 12.91 -5.67 -18.86
CA ARG A 137 14.14 -6.15 -18.24
C ARG A 137 14.72 -5.03 -17.37
N ASP A 138 15.17 -5.36 -16.17
CA ASP A 138 15.62 -4.38 -15.16
C ASP A 138 14.56 -3.38 -14.68
N GLY A 139 13.30 -3.58 -15.04
CA GLY A 139 12.18 -2.79 -14.58
C GLY A 139 11.97 -2.91 -13.07
N ILE A 140 11.45 -1.85 -12.48
CA ILE A 140 11.27 -1.71 -11.03
C ILE A 140 9.79 -1.81 -10.67
N PHE A 141 9.47 -2.51 -9.60
CA PHE A 141 8.20 -2.41 -8.89
C PHE A 141 8.43 -1.77 -7.52
N ILE A 142 7.87 -0.59 -7.29
CA ILE A 142 7.89 0.08 -5.99
C ILE A 142 6.48 0.18 -5.45
N PHE A 143 6.28 -0.24 -4.20
CA PHE A 143 4.96 -0.17 -3.58
C PHE A 143 5.03 -0.06 -2.07
N SER A 144 4.00 0.58 -1.51
CA SER A 144 3.79 0.69 -0.07
C SER A 144 2.64 -0.19 0.40
N VAL A 145 2.77 -0.66 1.63
CA VAL A 145 1.74 -1.44 2.35
C VAL A 145 1.71 -1.08 3.83
N THR A 146 0.64 -1.45 4.52
CA THR A 146 0.63 -1.48 5.99
C THR A 146 1.72 -2.41 6.48
N HIS A 147 2.52 -1.96 7.45
CA HIS A 147 3.61 -2.74 8.01
C HIS A 147 3.08 -4.00 8.72
N PRO A 148 3.67 -5.19 8.49
CA PRO A 148 3.22 -6.43 9.13
C PRO A 148 3.21 -6.36 10.67
N PHE A 149 4.21 -5.72 11.27
CA PHE A 149 4.22 -5.50 12.72
C PHE A 149 2.98 -4.71 13.17
N PHE A 150 2.63 -3.62 12.45
CA PHE A 150 1.50 -2.78 12.82
C PHE A 150 0.15 -3.51 12.69
N SER A 151 -0.02 -4.35 11.68
CA SER A 151 -1.23 -5.17 11.51
C SER A 151 -1.32 -6.32 12.52
N ALA A 152 -0.20 -6.77 13.09
CA ALA A 152 -0.14 -7.81 14.11
C ALA A 152 -0.49 -7.33 15.53
N ILE A 153 -0.47 -6.02 15.77
CA ILE A 153 -0.72 -5.44 17.10
C ILE A 153 -2.18 -5.59 17.50
N GLN A 154 -2.42 -6.10 18.70
CA GLN A 154 -3.76 -6.16 19.29
C GLN A 154 -4.18 -4.78 19.82
N LYS A 155 -5.40 -4.37 19.47
CA LYS A 155 -6.04 -3.20 20.07
C LYS A 155 -6.68 -3.62 21.38
N LYS A 156 -6.39 -2.90 22.46
CA LYS A 156 -7.06 -3.03 23.76
C LYS A 156 -7.61 -1.67 24.16
N GLU A 157 -8.89 -1.64 24.45
CA GLU A 157 -9.61 -0.44 24.86
C GLU A 157 -10.35 -0.72 26.16
N ASP A 158 -10.10 0.08 27.17
CA ASP A 158 -10.88 0.16 28.38
C ASP A 158 -11.44 1.57 28.56
N GLU A 159 -12.16 1.87 29.64
CA GLU A 159 -12.84 3.16 29.86
C GLU A 159 -11.89 4.37 29.81
N GLN A 160 -10.61 4.19 30.11
CA GLN A 160 -9.65 5.28 30.22
C GLN A 160 -8.49 5.21 29.22
N ILE A 161 -8.14 4.00 28.74
CA ILE A 161 -6.92 3.77 27.97
C ILE A 161 -7.23 3.04 26.68
N LYS A 162 -6.79 3.65 25.55
CA LYS A 162 -6.68 2.99 24.25
C LYS A 162 -5.23 2.61 24.04
N SER A 163 -4.94 1.32 24.06
CA SER A 163 -3.59 0.82 23.86
C SER A 163 -3.50 -0.11 22.65
N ARG A 164 -2.30 -0.20 22.10
CA ARG A 164 -1.93 -1.20 21.12
C ARG A 164 -0.79 -2.00 21.71
N ILE A 165 -0.98 -3.29 21.87
CA ILE A 165 -0.09 -4.17 22.62
C ILE A 165 0.37 -5.29 21.69
N PHE A 166 1.66 -5.65 21.81
CA PHE A 166 2.26 -6.81 21.17
C PHE A 166 3.24 -7.44 22.17
N GLY A 167 3.15 -8.75 22.37
CA GLY A 167 3.98 -9.49 23.30
C GLY A 167 3.19 -10.49 24.14
N TYR A 168 3.71 -10.81 25.30
CA TYR A 168 3.04 -11.73 26.24
C TYR A 168 3.23 -11.27 27.70
N LYS A 169 2.39 -11.79 28.57
CA LYS A 169 2.42 -11.56 30.01
C LYS A 169 2.33 -12.90 30.72
N ASP A 170 3.29 -13.17 31.59
CA ASP A 170 3.24 -14.31 32.48
C ASP A 170 2.24 -14.08 33.62
N ILE A 171 1.38 -15.03 33.91
CA ILE A 171 0.48 -14.97 35.05
C ILE A 171 1.20 -15.60 36.24
N LYS A 172 1.53 -14.78 37.22
CA LYS A 172 2.33 -15.18 38.38
C LYS A 172 1.71 -16.40 39.07
N ASN A 173 2.58 -17.35 39.45
CA ASN A 173 2.26 -18.60 40.13
C ASN A 173 1.36 -19.59 39.37
N THR A 174 1.27 -19.45 38.05
CA THR A 174 0.61 -20.43 37.15
C THR A 174 1.53 -20.75 35.97
N ALA A 175 1.16 -21.76 35.18
CA ALA A 175 1.78 -22.02 33.89
C ALA A 175 1.09 -21.27 32.73
N ASP A 176 0.13 -20.41 33.05
CA ASP A 176 -0.68 -19.69 32.07
C ASP A 176 0.02 -18.42 31.61
N ILE A 177 -0.16 -18.10 30.32
CA ILE A 177 0.32 -16.89 29.67
C ILE A 177 -0.82 -16.18 28.97
N GLU A 178 -0.74 -14.86 28.88
CA GLU A 178 -1.63 -14.03 28.06
C GLU A 178 -0.83 -13.46 26.88
N ILE A 179 -1.22 -13.80 25.65
CA ILE A 179 -0.52 -13.38 24.45
C ILE A 179 -1.31 -12.23 23.79
N TYR A 180 -0.61 -11.19 23.35
CA TYR A 180 -1.16 -10.02 22.68
C TYR A 180 -0.56 -9.89 21.29
N GLY A 181 -1.44 -9.89 20.30
CA GLY A 181 -1.06 -9.81 18.88
C GLY A 181 -0.69 -11.17 18.29
N ASP A 182 -0.66 -11.22 16.97
CA ASP A 182 -0.28 -12.41 16.21
C ASP A 182 0.48 -11.98 14.95
N TYR A 183 1.80 -12.19 14.96
CA TYR A 183 2.64 -11.83 13.81
C TYR A 183 2.89 -13.00 12.86
N LEU A 184 2.94 -14.23 13.36
CA LEU A 184 3.43 -15.37 12.59
C LEU A 184 2.36 -16.01 11.70
N ASN A 185 1.10 -15.78 11.98
CA ASN A 185 -0.01 -16.31 11.20
C ASN A 185 -0.52 -15.28 10.18
N SER A 186 -0.96 -15.76 9.02
CA SER A 186 -1.67 -14.90 8.06
C SER A 186 -3.16 -14.92 8.36
N TYR A 187 -3.80 -13.77 8.37
CA TYR A 187 -5.24 -13.64 8.62
C TYR A 187 -5.82 -12.39 7.99
N ARG A 188 -7.13 -12.41 7.82
CA ARG A 188 -7.92 -11.26 7.39
C ARG A 188 -8.29 -10.39 8.60
N LEU A 189 -8.21 -9.09 8.45
CA LEU A 189 -8.60 -8.11 9.46
C LEU A 189 -9.36 -6.95 8.83
N ASP A 190 -10.17 -6.26 9.63
CA ASP A 190 -10.85 -5.05 9.20
C ASP A 190 -9.93 -3.83 9.38
N ALA A 191 -9.80 -3.06 8.31
CA ALA A 191 -9.02 -1.83 8.26
C ALA A 191 -9.93 -0.61 8.08
N PHE A 192 -9.75 0.38 8.95
CA PHE A 192 -10.45 1.65 8.87
C PHE A 192 -9.70 2.60 7.94
N VAL A 193 -10.22 2.79 6.74
CA VAL A 193 -9.69 3.78 5.78
C VAL A 193 -10.18 5.18 6.15
N SER A 194 -11.45 5.29 6.59
CA SER A 194 -12.06 6.51 7.10
C SER A 194 -13.20 6.17 8.07
N LYS A 195 -13.86 7.20 8.63
CA LYS A 195 -15.05 6.99 9.47
C LYS A 195 -16.19 6.23 8.75
N GLU A 196 -16.25 6.34 7.43
CA GLU A 196 -17.33 5.82 6.58
C GLU A 196 -16.88 4.59 5.78
N LEU A 197 -15.56 4.34 5.67
CA LEU A 197 -14.99 3.29 4.83
C LEU A 197 -14.15 2.34 5.67
N THR A 198 -14.71 1.18 5.93
CA THR A 198 -14.01 0.01 6.48
C THR A 198 -13.88 -1.03 5.38
N VAL A 199 -12.72 -1.60 5.22
CA VAL A 199 -12.43 -2.64 4.23
C VAL A 199 -11.61 -3.75 4.88
N SER A 200 -11.62 -4.91 4.28
CA SER A 200 -10.76 -5.99 4.72
C SER A 200 -9.35 -5.83 4.18
N ASN A 201 -8.38 -6.18 5.01
CA ASN A 201 -6.93 -6.19 4.73
C ASN A 201 -6.40 -7.57 5.15
N TYR A 202 -5.23 -7.94 4.68
CA TYR A 202 -4.61 -9.20 5.00
C TYR A 202 -3.28 -8.97 5.69
N HIS A 203 -3.19 -9.47 6.93
CA HIS A 203 -1.89 -9.58 7.60
C HIS A 203 -1.09 -10.73 7.00
N ARG A 204 0.21 -10.50 6.80
CA ARG A 204 1.20 -11.50 6.40
C ARG A 204 2.52 -11.27 7.10
N PRO A 205 3.16 -12.31 7.66
CA PRO A 205 4.53 -12.20 8.14
C PRO A 205 5.48 -11.84 7.00
N LEU A 206 6.56 -11.14 7.34
CA LEU A 206 7.58 -10.74 6.36
C LEU A 206 8.20 -11.96 5.63
N SER A 207 8.29 -13.09 6.30
CA SER A 207 8.78 -14.34 5.71
C SER A 207 7.95 -14.82 4.52
N ILE A 208 6.62 -14.69 4.59
CA ILE A 208 5.71 -15.03 3.49
C ILE A 208 5.84 -14.02 2.35
N ILE A 209 5.92 -12.73 2.70
CA ILE A 209 6.10 -11.65 1.72
C ILE A 209 7.37 -11.86 0.88
N ILE A 210 8.50 -12.11 1.54
CA ILE A 210 9.79 -12.34 0.85
C ILE A 210 9.75 -13.61 0.00
N LYS A 211 9.10 -14.68 0.48
CA LYS A 211 8.93 -15.91 -0.29
C LYS A 211 8.15 -15.66 -1.60
N GLU A 212 7.05 -14.89 -1.55
CA GLU A 212 6.28 -14.52 -2.74
C GLU A 212 7.11 -13.68 -3.74
N PHE A 213 8.03 -12.82 -3.27
CA PHE A 213 8.96 -12.09 -4.16
C PHE A 213 9.89 -13.06 -4.91
N ILE A 214 10.50 -13.99 -4.19
CA ILE A 214 11.41 -14.99 -4.77
C ILE A 214 10.67 -15.86 -5.80
N GLU A 215 9.49 -16.36 -5.45
CA GLU A 215 8.69 -17.24 -6.31
C GLU A 215 8.14 -16.53 -7.56
N SER A 216 7.98 -15.21 -7.50
CA SER A 216 7.51 -14.41 -8.64
C SER A 216 8.63 -13.86 -9.53
N GLY A 217 9.90 -14.19 -9.23
CA GLY A 217 11.04 -13.79 -10.04
C GLY A 217 11.50 -12.34 -9.80
N PHE A 218 11.26 -11.82 -8.60
CA PHE A 218 11.78 -10.53 -8.16
C PHE A 218 13.00 -10.67 -7.25
N GLU A 219 13.80 -9.63 -7.25
CA GLU A 219 14.86 -9.35 -6.29
C GLU A 219 14.44 -8.15 -5.44
N LEU A 220 14.51 -8.27 -4.12
CA LEU A 220 14.35 -7.15 -3.21
C LEU A 220 15.63 -6.32 -3.23
N ILE A 221 15.55 -5.07 -3.73
CA ILE A 221 16.71 -4.18 -3.82
C ILE A 221 16.70 -3.08 -2.78
N ASP A 222 15.54 -2.78 -2.20
CA ASP A 222 15.42 -1.83 -1.09
C ASP A 222 14.16 -2.08 -0.27
N LEU A 223 14.24 -1.74 1.03
CA LEU A 223 13.16 -1.82 2.00
C LEU A 223 13.21 -0.58 2.88
N VAL A 224 12.10 0.18 2.93
CA VAL A 224 12.03 1.41 3.72
C VAL A 224 10.89 1.31 4.74
N GLU A 225 11.22 1.59 5.99
CA GLU A 225 10.28 1.79 7.09
C GLU A 225 10.22 3.29 7.40
N PRO A 226 9.22 4.03 6.87
CA PRO A 226 9.21 5.48 6.96
C PRO A 226 8.98 5.98 8.37
N LYS A 227 9.64 7.09 8.71
CA LYS A 227 9.34 7.90 9.91
C LYS A 227 8.52 9.11 9.54
N ALA A 228 7.68 9.56 10.48
CA ALA A 228 6.93 10.80 10.29
C ALA A 228 7.87 11.98 10.08
N GLN A 229 7.55 12.83 9.10
CA GLN A 229 8.31 14.05 8.82
C GLN A 229 8.22 15.05 9.99
N ASP A 230 9.31 15.77 10.25
CA ASP A 230 9.41 16.72 11.37
C ASP A 230 8.41 17.87 11.27
N GLU A 231 7.99 18.25 10.07
CA GLU A 231 6.96 19.26 9.81
C GLU A 231 5.60 18.91 10.45
N SER A 232 5.37 17.63 10.75
CA SER A 232 4.17 17.18 11.46
C SER A 232 4.23 17.39 12.96
N LYS A 233 5.42 17.62 13.55
CA LYS A 233 5.66 17.62 15.01
C LYS A 233 4.83 18.66 15.76
N ASP A 234 4.83 19.89 15.29
CA ASP A 234 4.16 20.98 16.01
C ASP A 234 2.64 20.86 15.97
N LYS A 235 2.10 20.43 14.81
CA LYS A 235 0.65 20.33 14.63
C LYS A 235 0.07 18.99 15.07
N TYR A 236 0.86 17.90 14.99
CA TYR A 236 0.41 16.52 15.21
C TYR A 236 1.41 15.74 16.08
N TYR A 237 1.80 16.30 17.23
CA TYR A 237 2.85 15.72 18.09
C TYR A 237 2.65 14.24 18.43
N LYS A 238 1.43 13.83 18.81
CA LYS A 238 1.15 12.41 19.10
C LYS A 238 1.43 11.50 17.92
N PHE A 239 1.00 11.91 16.72
CA PHE A 239 1.28 11.17 15.48
C PHE A 239 2.78 11.09 15.24
N TRP A 240 3.48 12.24 15.25
CA TRP A 240 4.91 12.31 15.05
C TRP A 240 5.67 11.42 16.05
N ALA A 241 5.41 11.53 17.35
CA ALA A 241 6.11 10.81 18.41
C ALA A 241 5.95 9.28 18.30
N ILE A 242 4.75 8.81 17.92
CA ILE A 242 4.47 7.39 17.69
C ILE A 242 5.30 6.90 16.49
N HIS A 243 5.24 7.61 15.36
CA HIS A 243 5.84 7.15 14.10
C HIS A 243 7.33 7.52 13.95
N GLN A 244 7.97 8.02 15.00
CA GLN A 244 9.43 7.97 15.15
C GLN A 244 9.93 6.61 15.69
N LYS A 245 9.06 5.78 16.24
CA LYS A 245 9.43 4.55 16.98
C LYS A 245 8.66 3.31 16.53
N ILE A 246 7.46 3.47 15.99
CA ILE A 246 6.56 2.37 15.61
C ILE A 246 6.25 2.48 14.13
N PRO A 247 6.63 1.47 13.31
CA PRO A 247 6.39 1.49 11.87
C PRO A 247 4.90 1.25 11.59
N GLU A 248 4.29 2.10 10.75
CA GLU A 248 2.92 1.93 10.25
C GLU A 248 2.89 1.40 8.82
N PHE A 249 3.84 1.84 8.01
CA PHE A 249 3.98 1.45 6.60
C PHE A 249 5.34 0.85 6.32
N MET A 250 5.40 0.12 5.22
CA MET A 250 6.60 -0.46 4.66
C MET A 250 6.58 -0.24 3.16
N ILE A 251 7.71 0.15 2.59
CA ILE A 251 7.88 0.36 1.16
C ILE A 251 8.89 -0.66 0.65
N PHE A 252 8.48 -1.42 -0.35
CA PHE A 252 9.33 -2.37 -1.04
C PHE A 252 9.74 -1.82 -2.39
N LYS A 253 10.99 -2.01 -2.76
CA LYS A 253 11.51 -1.76 -4.09
C LYS A 253 12.08 -3.05 -4.64
N LEU A 254 11.39 -3.57 -5.63
CA LEU A 254 11.72 -4.84 -6.27
C LEU A 254 12.26 -4.60 -7.67
N LYS A 255 13.23 -5.41 -8.08
CA LYS A 255 13.76 -5.45 -9.44
C LYS A 255 13.40 -6.77 -10.10
N LYS A 256 12.94 -6.73 -11.35
CA LYS A 256 12.76 -7.95 -12.14
C LYS A 256 14.11 -8.63 -12.34
N LYS A 257 14.23 -9.90 -11.91
CA LYS A 257 15.45 -10.69 -12.18
C LYS A 257 15.65 -10.84 -13.68
N GLY A 258 16.84 -10.55 -14.15
CA GLY A 258 17.26 -10.93 -15.49
C GLY A 258 17.23 -12.45 -15.64
N GLN A 259 16.62 -12.95 -16.72
CA GLN A 259 16.78 -14.36 -17.13
C GLN A 259 18.17 -14.57 -17.68
#